data_89591b6e466110d7bb5b548a117c9af6
#
_entry.id   89591b6e466110d7bb5b548a117c9af6
#
_cell.length_a   1.000
_cell.length_b   1.000
_cell.length_c   1.000
_cell.angle_alpha   90.00
_cell.angle_beta   90.00
_cell.angle_gamma   90.00
#
_symmetry.space_group_name_H-M   'P 1'
#
loop_
_entity.id
_entity.type
_entity.pdbx_description
1 polymer ?
#
loop_
_entity_poly.entity_id
_entity_poly.type
_entity_poly.pdbx_seq_one_letter_code
_entity_poly.pdbx_strand_id
1 'polypeptide(L)'
;MTVLAASATGFALPAAADITLLSRYTLINGDTLTRASYFTSRRSRMTAPDGKEFMYDGKTKTLTILNHAKQTYWSGPLVRADSIADSILTVSRKQLAEVAAADQAAWMAKVDAFNKSIHVAQTGRTRKIAGYPTSEWVVSAGDYMQNERWVARSLAVAKFGPEVQKVVMASIMDPLGRQLMKLLIGARSSDGLPLASKTTFHTPTQTGSFSFETFQVVAAPIPDTAWEIPADYKPIQL
;
A
#
# COMPACT_ATOMS: atom_id res chain seq x y z
N MET A 1 12.63 19.43 -48.50
CA MET A 1 12.15 18.42 -47.51
C MET A 1 12.40 18.99 -46.12
N THR A 2 11.37 19.54 -45.50
CA THR A 2 11.48 20.17 -44.17
C THR A 2 11.01 19.15 -43.15
N VAL A 3 11.93 18.66 -42.32
CA VAL A 3 11.62 17.74 -41.22
C VAL A 3 11.07 18.56 -40.06
N LEU A 4 9.77 18.45 -39.78
CA LEU A 4 9.14 18.98 -38.59
C LEU A 4 9.56 18.08 -37.40
N ALA A 5 10.43 18.61 -36.55
CA ALA A 5 10.74 18.03 -35.26
C ALA A 5 9.54 18.24 -34.32
N ALA A 6 8.78 17.21 -34.04
CA ALA A 6 7.75 17.23 -33.01
C ALA A 6 8.43 17.32 -31.63
N SER A 7 8.41 18.50 -31.03
CA SER A 7 8.83 18.75 -29.67
C SER A 7 7.88 18.02 -28.71
N ALA A 8 8.33 16.94 -28.09
CA ALA A 8 7.65 16.30 -26.98
C ALA A 8 7.74 17.26 -25.77
N THR A 9 6.76 18.14 -25.62
CA THR A 9 6.60 18.93 -24.40
C THR A 9 6.20 17.97 -23.29
N GLY A 10 7.19 17.56 -22.49
CA GLY A 10 6.96 16.87 -21.23
C GLY A 10 6.18 17.81 -20.32
N PHE A 11 4.90 17.53 -20.10
CA PHE A 11 4.11 18.21 -19.08
C PHE A 11 4.68 17.86 -17.72
N ALA A 12 5.51 18.73 -17.15
CA ALA A 12 5.81 18.71 -15.73
C ALA A 12 4.52 19.14 -15.00
N LEU A 13 3.86 18.22 -14.32
CA LEU A 13 2.77 18.56 -13.42
C LEU A 13 3.29 19.50 -12.33
N PRO A 14 2.53 20.54 -11.96
CA PRO A 14 2.89 21.38 -10.83
C PRO A 14 3.04 20.51 -9.57
N ALA A 15 4.05 20.81 -8.75
CA ALA A 15 4.49 20.01 -7.59
C ALA A 15 3.41 19.77 -6.50
N ALA A 16 2.19 20.21 -6.68
CA ALA A 16 1.06 20.13 -5.74
C ALA A 16 -0.28 19.83 -6.41
N ALA A 17 -0.28 19.19 -7.59
CA ALA A 17 -1.56 18.83 -8.22
C ALA A 17 -2.22 17.66 -7.48
N ASP A 18 -3.55 17.77 -7.31
CA ASP A 18 -4.36 16.62 -6.89
C ASP A 18 -4.31 15.54 -7.97
N ILE A 19 -4.16 14.29 -7.57
CA ILE A 19 -3.99 13.16 -8.48
C ILE A 19 -5.04 12.10 -8.21
N THR A 20 -5.77 11.72 -9.25
CA THR A 20 -6.64 10.54 -9.25
C THR A 20 -5.99 9.44 -10.09
N LEU A 21 -5.86 8.25 -9.53
CA LEU A 21 -5.44 7.03 -10.22
C LEU A 21 -6.65 6.12 -10.43
N LEU A 22 -6.96 5.76 -11.65
CA LEU A 22 -7.90 4.68 -11.95
C LEU A 22 -7.11 3.39 -12.19
N SER A 23 -7.31 2.41 -11.32
CA SER A 23 -6.53 1.19 -11.29
C SER A 23 -7.42 -0.06 -11.27
N ARG A 24 -6.93 -1.10 -11.93
CA ARG A 24 -7.48 -2.45 -11.80
C ARG A 24 -6.70 -3.19 -10.74
N TYR A 25 -7.41 -3.80 -9.81
CA TYR A 25 -6.87 -4.60 -8.73
C TYR A 25 -7.20 -6.07 -8.95
N THR A 26 -6.27 -6.95 -8.62
CA THR A 26 -6.52 -8.37 -8.36
C THR A 26 -6.29 -8.60 -6.88
N LEU A 27 -7.31 -8.97 -6.16
CA LEU A 27 -7.29 -9.17 -4.71
C LEU A 27 -6.66 -10.52 -4.34
N ILE A 28 -6.39 -10.73 -3.06
CA ILE A 28 -5.81 -11.98 -2.55
C ILE A 28 -6.69 -13.20 -2.83
N ASN A 29 -8.01 -13.02 -2.83
CA ASN A 29 -9.00 -14.08 -3.16
C ASN A 29 -9.15 -14.33 -4.67
N GLY A 30 -8.40 -13.61 -5.52
CA GLY A 30 -8.44 -13.71 -6.97
C GLY A 30 -9.47 -12.80 -7.64
N ASP A 31 -10.37 -12.16 -6.90
CA ASP A 31 -11.34 -11.23 -7.44
C ASP A 31 -10.66 -10.03 -8.10
N THR A 32 -11.27 -9.52 -9.14
CA THR A 32 -10.83 -8.30 -9.80
C THR A 32 -11.83 -7.16 -9.59
N LEU A 33 -11.30 -5.96 -9.37
CA LEU A 33 -12.11 -4.76 -9.26
C LEU A 33 -11.40 -3.54 -9.84
N THR A 34 -12.18 -2.55 -10.24
CA THR A 34 -11.65 -1.25 -10.65
C THR A 34 -12.00 -0.21 -9.59
N ARG A 35 -11.01 0.55 -9.17
CA ARG A 35 -11.17 1.60 -8.16
C ARG A 35 -10.35 2.84 -8.54
N ALA A 36 -10.84 3.97 -8.02
CA ALA A 36 -10.10 5.21 -8.01
C ALA A 36 -9.33 5.35 -6.69
N SER A 37 -8.07 5.74 -6.78
CA SER A 37 -7.29 6.21 -5.63
C SER A 37 -7.07 7.70 -5.76
N TYR A 38 -7.22 8.43 -4.67
CA TYR A 38 -7.19 9.89 -4.65
C TYR A 38 -6.05 10.38 -3.77
N PHE A 39 -5.31 11.36 -4.26
CA PHE A 39 -4.17 11.95 -3.55
C PHE A 39 -4.19 13.46 -3.67
N THR A 40 -4.18 14.14 -2.55
CA THR A 40 -3.96 15.58 -2.44
C THR A 40 -2.73 15.83 -1.58
N SER A 41 -2.34 17.06 -1.37
CA SER A 41 -1.29 17.42 -0.40
C SER A 41 -1.65 17.06 1.06
N ARG A 42 -2.93 16.79 1.36
CA ARG A 42 -3.43 16.58 2.73
C ARG A 42 -4.24 15.33 2.92
N ARG A 43 -4.87 14.80 1.88
CA ARG A 43 -5.78 13.66 1.95
C ARG A 43 -5.36 12.58 0.99
N SER A 44 -5.72 11.37 1.33
CA SER A 44 -5.54 10.24 0.46
C SER A 44 -6.61 9.18 0.67
N ARG A 45 -7.01 8.52 -0.42
CA ARG A 45 -7.93 7.38 -0.43
C ARG A 45 -7.38 6.31 -1.34
N MET A 46 -7.29 5.08 -0.85
CA MET A 46 -6.72 3.96 -1.60
C MET A 46 -7.36 2.63 -1.23
N THR A 47 -7.32 1.70 -2.17
CA THR A 47 -7.80 0.33 -1.98
C THR A 47 -6.68 -0.56 -1.42
N ALA A 48 -7.01 -1.36 -0.42
CA ALA A 48 -6.14 -2.39 0.14
C ALA A 48 -6.27 -3.73 -0.62
N PRO A 49 -5.29 -4.65 -0.44
CA PRO A 49 -5.30 -5.98 -1.07
C PRO A 49 -6.51 -6.86 -0.74
N ASP A 50 -7.19 -6.61 0.36
CA ASP A 50 -8.42 -7.32 0.79
C ASP A 50 -9.70 -6.60 0.33
N GLY A 51 -9.58 -5.59 -0.53
CA GLY A 51 -10.70 -4.84 -1.09
C GLY A 51 -11.27 -3.75 -0.20
N LYS A 52 -10.75 -3.58 1.03
CA LYS A 52 -11.11 -2.42 1.86
C LYS A 52 -10.53 -1.14 1.27
N GLU A 53 -11.12 -0.01 1.61
CA GLU A 53 -10.56 1.30 1.31
C GLU A 53 -10.14 2.02 2.59
N PHE A 54 -9.04 2.76 2.47
CA PHE A 54 -8.47 3.58 3.52
C PHE A 54 -8.50 5.03 3.09
N MET A 55 -9.14 5.88 3.89
CA MET A 55 -9.10 7.33 3.72
C MET A 55 -8.32 7.94 4.88
N TYR A 56 -7.38 8.80 4.56
CA TYR A 56 -6.60 9.52 5.56
C TYR A 56 -6.72 11.03 5.34
N ASP A 57 -6.98 11.76 6.42
CA ASP A 57 -6.91 13.21 6.45
C ASP A 57 -5.74 13.66 7.32
N GLY A 58 -4.72 14.23 6.71
CA GLY A 58 -3.50 14.67 7.38
C GLY A 58 -3.69 15.92 8.25
N LYS A 59 -4.78 16.70 8.05
CA LYS A 59 -5.11 17.86 8.89
C LYS A 59 -5.67 17.42 10.23
N THR A 60 -6.63 16.52 10.21
CA THR A 60 -7.29 16.00 11.42
C THR A 60 -6.58 14.78 11.99
N LYS A 61 -5.62 14.21 11.25
CA LYS A 61 -4.96 12.91 11.54
C LYS A 61 -5.98 11.79 11.75
N THR A 62 -7.05 11.82 10.98
CA THR A 62 -8.14 10.84 11.03
C THR A 62 -7.92 9.79 9.95
N LEU A 63 -8.03 8.52 10.34
CA LEU A 63 -8.09 7.38 9.44
C LEU A 63 -9.52 6.86 9.39
N THR A 64 -10.04 6.63 8.19
CA THR A 64 -11.31 5.95 7.97
C THR A 64 -11.04 4.67 7.17
N ILE A 65 -11.63 3.57 7.61
CA ILE A 65 -11.52 2.24 6.95
C ILE A 65 -12.92 1.85 6.49
N LEU A 66 -13.10 1.68 5.18
CA LEU A 66 -14.36 1.24 4.58
C LEU A 66 -14.27 -0.24 4.24
N ASN A 67 -15.27 -1.01 4.65
CA ASN A 67 -15.46 -2.41 4.23
C ASN A 67 -16.69 -2.50 3.32
N HIS A 68 -16.43 -2.53 2.02
CA HIS A 68 -17.50 -2.55 1.01
C HIS A 68 -18.34 -3.84 1.05
N ALA A 69 -17.70 -4.98 1.34
CA ALA A 69 -18.42 -6.27 1.41
C ALA A 69 -19.42 -6.33 2.55
N LYS A 70 -19.16 -5.60 3.65
CA LYS A 70 -20.02 -5.56 4.84
C LYS A 70 -20.84 -4.28 4.94
N GLN A 71 -20.61 -3.32 4.05
CA GLN A 71 -21.17 -1.96 4.11
C GLN A 71 -20.99 -1.34 5.51
N THR A 72 -19.75 -1.42 6.01
CA THR A 72 -19.39 -0.89 7.32
C THR A 72 -18.15 0.00 7.23
N TYR A 73 -18.02 0.90 8.19
CA TYR A 73 -16.83 1.72 8.32
C TYR A 73 -16.42 1.93 9.77
N TRP A 74 -15.13 2.14 9.96
CA TRP A 74 -14.57 2.72 11.17
C TRP A 74 -13.93 4.06 10.83
N SER A 75 -14.05 5.04 11.73
CA SER A 75 -13.37 6.33 11.60
C SER A 75 -12.92 6.82 12.96
N GLY A 76 -11.66 7.24 13.04
CA GLY A 76 -11.10 7.73 14.29
C GLY A 76 -9.68 8.26 14.15
N PRO A 77 -9.10 8.77 15.25
CA PRO A 77 -7.71 9.24 15.24
C PRO A 77 -6.75 8.12 14.85
N LEU A 78 -5.75 8.45 14.01
CA LEU A 78 -4.73 7.49 13.58
C LEU A 78 -4.01 6.82 14.76
N VAL A 79 -3.74 7.56 15.85
CA VAL A 79 -3.14 7.03 17.08
C VAL A 79 -3.96 5.89 17.69
N ARG A 80 -5.31 5.94 17.59
CA ARG A 80 -6.15 4.85 18.08
C ARG A 80 -6.03 3.60 17.20
N ALA A 81 -5.93 3.78 15.89
CA ALA A 81 -5.68 2.68 14.97
C ALA A 81 -4.29 2.04 15.19
N ASP A 82 -3.27 2.86 15.48
CA ASP A 82 -1.94 2.38 15.87
C ASP A 82 -1.99 1.56 17.17
N SER A 83 -2.72 2.02 18.19
CA SER A 83 -2.85 1.29 19.47
C SER A 83 -3.57 -0.05 19.31
N ILE A 84 -4.52 -0.16 18.39
CA ILE A 84 -5.19 -1.41 18.05
C ILE A 84 -4.22 -2.35 17.33
N ALA A 85 -3.44 -1.84 16.38
CA ALA A 85 -2.41 -2.62 15.71
C ALA A 85 -1.35 -3.12 16.73
N ASP A 86 -0.93 -2.28 17.67
CA ASP A 86 -0.01 -2.63 18.74
C ASP A 86 -0.64 -3.64 19.75
N SER A 87 -1.93 -3.53 20.05
CA SER A 87 -2.62 -4.51 20.91
C SER A 87 -2.69 -5.89 20.26
N ILE A 88 -2.95 -5.96 18.95
CA ILE A 88 -2.90 -7.21 18.19
C ILE A 88 -1.49 -7.81 18.21
N LEU A 89 -0.44 -6.97 18.07
CA LEU A 89 0.95 -7.40 18.21
C LEU A 89 1.27 -7.87 19.62
N THR A 90 0.70 -7.25 20.65
CA THR A 90 0.87 -7.62 22.04
C THR A 90 0.21 -8.98 22.35
N VAL A 91 -0.99 -9.23 21.83
CA VAL A 91 -1.64 -10.55 21.91
C VAL A 91 -0.78 -11.62 21.24
N SER A 92 -0.26 -11.33 20.05
CA SER A 92 0.64 -12.26 19.35
C SER A 92 1.93 -12.51 20.12
N ARG A 93 2.50 -11.50 20.79
CA ARG A 93 3.67 -11.67 21.69
C ARG A 93 3.35 -12.50 22.94
N LYS A 94 2.16 -12.32 23.51
CA LYS A 94 1.70 -13.11 24.63
C LYS A 94 1.56 -14.59 24.28
N GLN A 95 0.94 -14.88 23.12
CA GLN A 95 0.86 -16.24 22.57
C GLN A 95 2.25 -16.83 22.31
N LEU A 96 3.21 -16.02 21.85
CA LEU A 96 4.61 -16.46 21.69
C LEU A 96 5.30 -16.74 23.03
N ALA A 97 4.99 -15.98 24.07
CA ALA A 97 5.57 -16.18 25.40
C ALA A 97 5.08 -17.48 26.07
N GLU A 98 3.95 -18.03 25.62
CA GLU A 98 3.40 -19.31 26.06
C GLU A 98 4.05 -20.53 25.35
N VAL A 99 4.85 -20.25 24.28
CA VAL A 99 5.60 -21.28 23.53
C VAL A 99 6.89 -21.62 24.27
N ALA A 100 7.29 -22.87 24.25
CA ALA A 100 8.53 -23.33 24.92
C ALA A 100 9.76 -22.52 24.43
N ALA A 101 10.70 -22.25 25.34
CA ALA A 101 11.87 -21.37 25.04
C ALA A 101 12.69 -21.84 23.84
N ALA A 102 12.78 -23.16 23.58
CA ALA A 102 13.46 -23.72 22.42
C ALA A 102 12.76 -23.33 21.11
N ASP A 103 11.41 -23.31 21.11
CA ASP A 103 10.62 -22.93 19.93
C ASP A 103 10.66 -21.42 19.71
N GLN A 104 10.74 -20.63 20.80
CA GLN A 104 10.97 -19.18 20.69
C GLN A 104 12.32 -18.86 20.03
N ALA A 105 13.39 -19.55 20.42
CA ALA A 105 14.71 -19.38 19.82
C ALA A 105 14.73 -19.75 18.34
N ALA A 106 14.10 -20.88 17.98
CA ALA A 106 13.95 -21.29 16.59
C ALA A 106 13.13 -20.29 15.77
N TRP A 107 12.08 -19.73 16.35
CA TRP A 107 11.26 -18.70 15.71
C TRP A 107 12.05 -17.41 15.52
N MET A 108 12.77 -16.93 16.55
CA MET A 108 13.62 -15.73 16.45
C MET A 108 14.71 -15.90 15.39
N ALA A 109 15.34 -17.07 15.30
CA ALA A 109 16.32 -17.37 14.26
C ALA A 109 15.70 -17.29 12.85
N LYS A 110 14.45 -17.74 12.67
CA LYS A 110 13.71 -17.57 11.40
C LYS A 110 13.42 -16.11 11.09
N VAL A 111 13.01 -15.32 12.10
CA VAL A 111 12.79 -13.88 11.94
C VAL A 111 14.09 -13.16 11.54
N ASP A 112 15.20 -13.49 12.18
CA ASP A 112 16.51 -12.90 11.86
C ASP A 112 17.00 -13.31 10.47
N ALA A 113 16.86 -14.58 10.10
CA ALA A 113 17.17 -15.06 8.77
C ALA A 113 16.32 -14.35 7.71
N PHE A 114 15.04 -14.18 8.00
CA PHE A 114 14.11 -13.44 7.17
C PHE A 114 14.54 -11.98 7.02
N ASN A 115 14.83 -11.27 8.12
CA ASN A 115 15.30 -9.88 8.10
C ASN A 115 16.55 -9.70 7.24
N LYS A 116 17.48 -10.66 7.31
CA LYS A 116 18.71 -10.66 6.50
C LYS A 116 18.46 -10.98 5.02
N SER A 117 17.33 -11.59 4.69
CA SER A 117 16.96 -11.97 3.32
C SER A 117 16.24 -10.86 2.55
N ILE A 118 16.02 -9.70 3.18
CA ILE A 118 15.33 -8.58 2.51
C ILE A 118 16.31 -7.86 1.57
N HIS A 119 15.95 -7.86 0.30
CA HIS A 119 16.67 -7.15 -0.74
C HIS A 119 15.76 -6.18 -1.47
N VAL A 120 16.28 -4.99 -1.73
CA VAL A 120 15.62 -3.97 -2.54
C VAL A 120 16.52 -3.64 -3.71
N ALA A 121 16.04 -3.83 -4.91
CA ALA A 121 16.82 -3.58 -6.12
C ALA A 121 15.99 -2.85 -7.18
N GLN A 122 16.62 -1.89 -7.84
CA GLN A 122 16.13 -1.37 -9.10
C GLN A 122 16.66 -2.27 -10.22
N THR A 123 15.75 -2.84 -11.02
CA THR A 123 16.14 -3.83 -12.04
C THR A 123 16.72 -3.22 -13.33
N GLY A 124 16.61 -1.90 -13.48
CA GLY A 124 16.92 -1.19 -14.72
C GLY A 124 15.82 -1.28 -15.77
N ARG A 125 14.81 -2.13 -15.60
CA ARG A 125 13.67 -2.20 -16.52
C ARG A 125 12.81 -0.92 -16.42
N THR A 126 12.32 -0.47 -17.56
CA THR A 126 11.44 0.69 -17.67
C THR A 126 10.26 0.35 -18.59
N ARG A 127 9.09 0.92 -18.27
CA ARG A 127 7.92 0.91 -19.18
C ARG A 127 7.05 2.13 -18.96
N LYS A 128 6.15 2.41 -19.91
CA LYS A 128 5.11 3.43 -19.70
C LYS A 128 3.85 2.79 -19.12
N ILE A 129 3.30 3.40 -18.07
CA ILE A 129 2.01 3.02 -17.48
C ILE A 129 1.14 4.28 -17.41
N ALA A 130 -0.07 4.21 -17.94
CA ALA A 130 -0.97 5.36 -18.06
C ALA A 130 -0.31 6.62 -18.68
N GLY A 131 0.64 6.41 -19.62
CA GLY A 131 1.39 7.49 -20.28
C GLY A 131 2.65 7.96 -19.53
N TYR A 132 2.88 7.56 -18.30
CA TYR A 132 4.02 7.97 -17.47
C TYR A 132 5.18 6.98 -17.57
N PRO A 133 6.42 7.45 -17.71
CA PRO A 133 7.59 6.58 -17.63
C PRO A 133 7.73 6.07 -16.20
N THR A 134 7.92 4.76 -16.06
CA THR A 134 8.11 4.09 -14.77
C THR A 134 9.39 3.28 -14.78
N SER A 135 9.99 3.14 -13.60
CA SER A 135 11.12 2.24 -13.35
C SER A 135 10.67 1.11 -12.44
N GLU A 136 11.17 -0.07 -12.70
CA GLU A 136 10.87 -1.24 -11.89
C GLU A 136 11.78 -1.34 -10.67
N TRP A 137 11.14 -1.66 -9.56
CA TRP A 137 11.77 -2.00 -8.29
C TRP A 137 11.27 -3.36 -7.83
N VAL A 138 12.17 -4.19 -7.38
CA VAL A 138 11.86 -5.48 -6.77
C VAL A 138 12.28 -5.45 -5.31
N VAL A 139 11.35 -5.82 -4.46
CA VAL A 139 11.62 -6.04 -3.04
C VAL A 139 11.35 -7.51 -2.77
N SER A 140 12.35 -8.23 -2.32
CA SER A 140 12.23 -9.65 -1.98
C SER A 140 12.60 -9.88 -0.52
N ALA A 141 12.04 -10.94 0.06
CA ALA A 141 12.33 -11.40 1.38
C ALA A 141 12.45 -12.93 1.37
N GLY A 142 13.61 -13.43 0.96
CA GLY A 142 13.85 -14.85 0.71
C GLY A 142 12.77 -15.44 -0.19
N ASP A 143 12.33 -16.66 0.15
CA ASP A 143 11.24 -17.35 -0.55
C ASP A 143 9.85 -16.94 -0.06
N TYR A 144 9.78 -16.07 0.97
CA TYR A 144 8.51 -15.72 1.61
C TYR A 144 7.72 -14.66 0.85
N MET A 145 8.42 -13.73 0.17
CA MET A 145 7.73 -12.67 -0.54
C MET A 145 8.58 -12.05 -1.65
N GLN A 146 7.90 -11.74 -2.74
CA GLN A 146 8.40 -10.87 -3.80
C GLN A 146 7.37 -9.79 -4.11
N ASN A 147 7.81 -8.55 -4.16
CA ASN A 147 6.99 -7.42 -4.58
C ASN A 147 7.67 -6.69 -5.73
N GLU A 148 7.05 -6.69 -6.88
CA GLU A 148 7.45 -5.94 -8.07
C GLU A 148 6.67 -4.63 -8.12
N ARG A 149 7.33 -3.49 -8.23
CA ARG A 149 6.72 -2.16 -8.28
C ARG A 149 7.20 -1.39 -9.48
N TRP A 150 6.29 -0.74 -10.15
CA TRP A 150 6.57 0.18 -11.25
C TRP A 150 6.28 1.60 -10.81
N VAL A 151 7.31 2.40 -10.65
CA VAL A 151 7.26 3.70 -9.98
C VAL A 151 7.48 4.84 -10.97
N ALA A 152 6.54 5.78 -11.01
CA ALA A 152 6.65 7.03 -11.76
C ALA A 152 7.26 8.11 -10.86
N ARG A 153 8.54 8.46 -11.07
CA ARG A 153 9.23 9.51 -10.31
C ARG A 153 8.69 10.92 -10.59
N SER A 154 8.09 11.12 -11.77
CA SER A 154 7.49 12.40 -12.15
C SER A 154 6.18 12.70 -11.40
N LEU A 155 5.59 11.72 -10.72
CA LEU A 155 4.39 11.88 -9.92
C LEU A 155 4.78 11.94 -8.44
N ALA A 156 4.98 13.14 -7.92
CA ALA A 156 5.19 13.36 -6.49
C ALA A 156 3.82 13.63 -5.85
N VAL A 157 3.37 12.73 -5.00
CA VAL A 157 2.19 12.92 -4.13
C VAL A 157 2.62 13.02 -2.69
N ALA A 158 1.77 13.60 -1.84
CA ALA A 158 1.98 13.56 -0.40
C ALA A 158 2.19 12.11 0.03
N LYS A 159 3.35 11.81 0.58
CA LYS A 159 3.67 10.47 1.06
C LYS A 159 2.71 10.15 2.19
N PHE A 160 2.02 9.01 2.10
CA PHE A 160 1.37 8.44 3.27
C PHE A 160 2.40 8.36 4.38
N GLY A 161 2.09 8.94 5.54
CA GLY A 161 2.94 8.80 6.69
C GLY A 161 3.22 7.31 6.95
N PRO A 162 4.42 6.95 7.40
CA PRO A 162 4.75 5.57 7.74
C PRO A 162 3.72 4.92 8.69
N GLU A 163 3.05 5.74 9.51
CA GLU A 163 2.02 5.34 10.45
C GLU A 163 0.77 4.79 9.75
N VAL A 164 0.29 5.47 8.69
CA VAL A 164 -0.87 5.01 7.91
C VAL A 164 -0.56 3.68 7.25
N GLN A 165 0.63 3.56 6.69
CA GLN A 165 1.08 2.31 6.06
C GLN A 165 1.13 1.15 7.07
N LYS A 166 1.60 1.39 8.30
CA LYS A 166 1.60 0.39 9.37
C LYS A 166 0.20 -0.12 9.68
N VAL A 167 -0.77 0.79 9.81
CA VAL A 167 -2.16 0.43 10.14
C VAL A 167 -2.80 -0.35 9.00
N VAL A 168 -2.63 0.11 7.75
CA VAL A 168 -3.11 -0.60 6.56
C VAL A 168 -2.57 -2.03 6.54
N MET A 169 -1.29 -2.20 6.80
CA MET A 169 -0.66 -3.52 6.78
C MET A 169 -1.04 -4.39 7.97
N ALA A 170 -1.17 -3.82 9.17
CA ALA A 170 -1.61 -4.56 10.34
C ALA A 170 -3.03 -5.12 10.20
N SER A 171 -3.89 -4.48 9.40
CA SER A 171 -5.27 -4.94 9.18
C SER A 171 -5.40 -6.11 8.20
N ILE A 172 -4.35 -6.43 7.42
CA ILE A 172 -4.44 -7.34 6.28
C ILE A 172 -3.69 -8.66 6.50
N MET A 173 -2.67 -8.68 7.35
CA MET A 173 -1.72 -9.79 7.42
C MET A 173 -1.61 -10.43 8.81
N ASP A 174 -1.20 -11.70 8.82
CA ASP A 174 -0.76 -12.38 10.05
C ASP A 174 0.47 -11.68 10.68
N PRO A 175 0.86 -12.02 11.91
CA PRO A 175 1.97 -11.35 12.60
C PRO A 175 3.29 -11.37 11.85
N LEU A 176 3.60 -12.45 11.13
CA LEU A 176 4.80 -12.57 10.32
C LEU A 176 4.70 -11.66 9.08
N GLY A 177 3.59 -11.72 8.36
CA GLY A 177 3.31 -10.86 7.22
C GLY A 177 3.36 -9.37 7.58
N ARG A 178 2.90 -8.99 8.77
CA ARG A 178 3.00 -7.60 9.27
C ARG A 178 4.43 -7.14 9.51
N GLN A 179 5.27 -7.99 10.09
CA GLN A 179 6.70 -7.68 10.24
C GLN A 179 7.38 -7.52 8.89
N LEU A 180 7.07 -8.42 7.97
CA LEU A 180 7.51 -8.40 6.58
C LEU A 180 7.21 -7.06 5.92
N MET A 181 5.97 -6.62 6.02
CA MET A 181 5.53 -5.37 5.41
C MET A 181 6.10 -4.13 6.09
N LYS A 182 6.31 -4.16 7.42
CA LYS A 182 6.99 -3.07 8.14
C LYS A 182 8.42 -2.85 7.64
N LEU A 183 9.12 -3.93 7.35
CA LEU A 183 10.48 -3.88 6.79
C LEU A 183 10.47 -3.41 5.33
N LEU A 184 9.48 -3.84 4.54
CA LEU A 184 9.30 -3.40 3.16
C LEU A 184 8.95 -1.92 3.04
N ILE A 185 8.20 -1.38 3.99
CA ILE A 185 7.88 0.04 4.08
C ILE A 185 9.12 0.83 4.51
N GLY A 186 9.91 0.27 5.42
CA GLY A 186 11.18 0.86 5.86
C GLY A 186 12.27 0.83 4.80
N ALA A 187 12.24 -0.14 3.90
CA ALA A 187 13.09 -0.17 2.73
C ALA A 187 12.66 0.97 1.80
N ARG A 188 13.41 2.06 1.80
CA ARG A 188 13.18 3.26 0.97
C ARG A 188 13.16 2.87 -0.52
N SER A 189 12.03 2.40 -0.98
CA SER A 189 11.81 2.13 -2.39
C SER A 189 11.26 3.40 -3.04
N SER A 190 12.12 4.19 -3.59
CA SER A 190 11.85 5.23 -4.57
C SER A 190 11.07 6.48 -4.12
N ASP A 191 11.57 7.61 -4.53
CA ASP A 191 10.82 8.87 -4.62
C ASP A 191 9.90 8.78 -5.84
N GLY A 192 8.62 8.58 -5.65
CA GLY A 192 7.64 8.53 -6.72
C GLY A 192 6.38 7.75 -6.35
N LEU A 193 5.41 7.76 -7.27
CA LEU A 193 4.12 7.08 -7.09
C LEU A 193 4.13 5.74 -7.81
N PRO A 194 3.85 4.61 -7.12
CA PRO A 194 3.67 3.32 -7.78
C PRO A 194 2.41 3.35 -8.67
N LEU A 195 2.57 3.04 -9.95
CA LEU A 195 1.47 2.90 -10.91
C LEU A 195 1.10 1.45 -11.20
N ALA A 196 1.97 0.51 -10.84
CA ALA A 196 1.64 -0.90 -10.78
C ALA A 196 2.44 -1.59 -9.70
N SER A 197 1.86 -2.62 -9.11
CA SER A 197 2.55 -3.51 -8.17
C SER A 197 1.96 -4.91 -8.24
N LYS A 198 2.84 -5.90 -8.09
CA LYS A 198 2.46 -7.30 -7.88
C LYS A 198 3.22 -7.83 -6.69
N THR A 199 2.49 -8.31 -5.70
CA THR A 199 3.05 -8.97 -4.52
C THR A 199 2.67 -10.44 -4.55
N THR A 200 3.65 -11.30 -4.43
CA THR A 200 3.48 -12.74 -4.20
C THR A 200 4.07 -13.08 -2.85
N PHE A 201 3.38 -13.87 -2.07
CA PHE A 201 3.83 -14.25 -0.73
C PHE A 201 3.53 -15.73 -0.44
N HIS A 202 4.43 -16.33 0.32
CA HIS A 202 4.38 -17.71 0.79
C HIS A 202 4.74 -17.71 2.27
N THR A 203 3.74 -17.60 3.13
CA THR A 203 3.94 -17.75 4.58
C THR A 203 3.55 -19.17 5.01
N PRO A 204 3.94 -19.63 6.19
CA PRO A 204 3.52 -20.95 6.69
C PRO A 204 2.00 -21.11 6.77
N THR A 205 1.26 -20.00 6.91
CA THR A 205 -0.19 -19.98 7.09
C THR A 205 -0.95 -19.54 5.85
N GLN A 206 -0.29 -18.89 4.89
CA GLN A 206 -0.96 -18.33 3.74
C GLN A 206 -0.02 -18.20 2.53
N THR A 207 -0.51 -18.63 1.38
CA THR A 207 0.10 -18.39 0.07
C THR A 207 -0.88 -17.63 -0.79
N GLY A 208 -0.38 -16.64 -1.52
CA GLY A 208 -1.24 -15.84 -2.40
C GLY A 208 -0.50 -14.77 -3.15
N SER A 209 -1.26 -14.04 -3.92
CA SER A 209 -0.77 -12.85 -4.60
C SER A 209 -1.86 -11.80 -4.69
N PHE A 210 -1.45 -10.55 -4.78
CA PHE A 210 -2.30 -9.44 -5.15
C PHE A 210 -1.56 -8.48 -6.06
N SER A 211 -2.30 -7.75 -6.88
CA SER A 211 -1.69 -6.79 -7.77
C SER A 211 -2.62 -5.62 -8.05
N PHE A 212 -2.04 -4.54 -8.53
CA PHE A 212 -2.79 -3.48 -9.20
C PHE A 212 -2.00 -2.94 -10.38
N GLU A 213 -2.73 -2.40 -11.35
CA GLU A 213 -2.16 -1.62 -12.44
C GLU A 213 -3.07 -0.42 -12.77
N THR A 214 -2.48 0.76 -12.77
CA THR A 214 -3.14 2.01 -13.13
C THR A 214 -3.22 2.11 -14.63
N PHE A 215 -4.42 2.34 -15.15
CA PHE A 215 -4.64 2.54 -16.58
C PHE A 215 -4.92 4.01 -16.94
N GLN A 216 -5.22 4.84 -15.94
CA GLN A 216 -5.43 6.28 -16.14
C GLN A 216 -4.96 7.08 -14.93
N VAL A 217 -4.30 8.21 -15.21
CA VAL A 217 -3.91 9.22 -14.21
C VAL A 217 -4.57 10.54 -14.61
N VAL A 218 -5.28 11.14 -13.67
CA VAL A 218 -5.93 12.44 -13.85
C VAL A 218 -5.34 13.42 -12.84
N ALA A 219 -4.77 14.52 -13.36
CA ALA A 219 -4.30 15.64 -12.56
C ALA A 219 -5.34 16.76 -12.62
N ALA A 220 -6.26 16.78 -11.67
CA ALA A 220 -7.34 17.76 -11.59
C ALA A 220 -7.85 17.82 -10.12
N PRO A 221 -8.51 18.92 -9.72
CA PRO A 221 -9.13 19.01 -8.40
C PRO A 221 -10.05 17.81 -8.13
N ILE A 222 -9.88 17.20 -6.97
CA ILE A 222 -10.67 16.05 -6.53
C ILE A 222 -11.95 16.58 -5.87
N PRO A 223 -13.14 16.16 -6.32
CA PRO A 223 -14.40 16.62 -5.76
C PRO A 223 -14.54 16.16 -4.29
N ASP A 224 -15.24 16.95 -3.47
CA ASP A 224 -15.44 16.64 -2.05
C ASP A 224 -16.16 15.30 -1.85
N THR A 225 -17.05 14.93 -2.77
CA THR A 225 -17.75 13.63 -2.76
C THR A 225 -16.79 12.41 -2.80
N ALA A 226 -15.58 12.60 -3.31
CA ALA A 226 -14.56 11.54 -3.28
C ALA A 226 -14.10 11.18 -1.85
N TRP A 227 -14.40 12.02 -0.86
CA TRP A 227 -14.00 11.86 0.54
C TRP A 227 -15.16 11.46 1.45
N GLU A 228 -16.34 11.27 0.89
CA GLU A 228 -17.53 10.90 1.63
C GLU A 228 -17.58 9.40 1.92
N ILE A 229 -18.13 9.06 3.09
CA ILE A 229 -18.51 7.70 3.44
C ILE A 229 -19.88 7.45 2.80
N PRO A 230 -20.09 6.34 2.07
CA PRO A 230 -21.41 6.06 1.52
C PRO A 230 -22.50 6.06 2.61
N ALA A 231 -23.65 6.65 2.30
CA ALA A 231 -24.72 6.89 3.28
C ALA A 231 -25.34 5.62 3.86
N ASP A 232 -25.23 4.51 3.13
CA ASP A 232 -25.72 3.17 3.51
C ASP A 232 -24.76 2.39 4.42
N TYR A 233 -23.55 2.94 4.69
CA TYR A 233 -22.57 2.28 5.54
C TYR A 233 -22.84 2.51 7.03
N LYS A 234 -22.69 1.45 7.82
CA LYS A 234 -22.88 1.48 9.27
C LYS A 234 -21.54 1.64 10.00
N PRO A 235 -21.47 2.51 11.00
CA PRO A 235 -20.26 2.64 11.81
C PRO A 235 -20.05 1.38 12.66
N ILE A 236 -18.78 0.99 12.82
CA ILE A 236 -18.38 -0.07 13.75
C ILE A 236 -17.39 0.47 14.77
N GLN A 237 -17.32 -0.17 15.92
CA GLN A 237 -16.24 0.03 16.89
C GLN A 237 -15.13 -0.96 16.59
N LEU A 238 -13.87 -0.50 16.67
CA LEU A 238 -12.66 -1.35 16.64
C LEU A 238 -12.24 -1.66 18.07
#